data_7b7761582f6c7eb377b465cc09396b54
#
_entry.id   7b7761582f6c7eb377b465cc09396b54
#
_cell.length_a   1.000
_cell.length_b   1.000
_cell.length_c   1.000
_cell.angle_alpha   90.00
_cell.angle_beta   90.00
_cell.angle_gamma   90.00
#
_symmetry.space_group_name_H-M   'P 1'
#
loop_
_entity.id
_entity.type
_entity.pdbx_description
1 polymer ?
#
loop_
_entity_poly.entity_id
_entity_poly.type
_entity_poly.pdbx_seq_one_letter_code
_entity_poly.pdbx_strand_id
1 'polypeptide(L)'
;MRRVIIIGASSGIGHALAMHYASNGCKVAVAARREERLVQLKEMYPQNITYGVIDVTAADAPQQFNSLVELNTGADLVVYCSGAGNNSKDLQLEVEGKTAAVNVTGFLNIVVPAFNYFVNRTEKSEYKPHIVTISSVASFRGLGVSPAYSATKRFQSIYFEALAQMSSIKRVPIDFTAIKPGFIATDFIKHKYFMTMQLPYAAKRIIRAIEKRKNNAVIDWRWKIAVALLHLIPTSIWRKIRI
;
A
#
# COMPACT_ATOMS: atom_id res chain seq x y z
N MET A 1 -2.06 18.71 -14.31
CA MET A 1 -1.98 18.46 -12.84
C MET A 1 -2.17 16.97 -12.61
N ARG A 2 -1.25 16.30 -11.88
CA ARG A 2 -1.32 14.87 -11.58
C ARG A 2 -2.42 14.56 -10.56
N ARG A 3 -3.20 13.52 -10.81
CA ARG A 3 -4.32 13.07 -9.98
C ARG A 3 -3.90 11.83 -9.20
N VAL A 4 -3.92 11.93 -7.88
CA VAL A 4 -3.43 10.89 -6.96
C VAL A 4 -4.56 10.41 -6.06
N ILE A 5 -4.72 9.10 -5.91
CA ILE A 5 -5.65 8.50 -4.96
C ILE A 5 -4.85 7.71 -3.92
N ILE A 6 -5.13 7.94 -2.64
CA ILE A 6 -4.42 7.27 -1.55
C ILE A 6 -5.43 6.63 -0.59
N ILE A 7 -5.45 5.31 -0.56
CA ILE A 7 -6.31 4.51 0.32
C ILE A 7 -5.53 4.14 1.58
N GLY A 8 -6.07 4.48 2.75
CA GLY A 8 -5.38 4.33 4.05
C GLY A 8 -4.59 5.57 4.45
N ALA A 9 -5.13 6.78 4.14
CA ALA A 9 -4.44 8.04 4.34
C ALA A 9 -4.60 8.67 5.73
N SER A 10 -5.35 8.06 6.66
CA SER A 10 -5.64 8.66 7.98
C SER A 10 -4.45 8.67 8.95
N SER A 11 -3.35 7.98 8.65
CA SER A 11 -2.12 7.99 9.47
C SER A 11 -0.91 7.42 8.71
N GLY A 12 0.27 7.51 9.33
CA GLY A 12 1.48 6.83 8.89
C GLY A 12 1.91 7.16 7.45
N ILE A 13 2.23 6.13 6.68
CA ILE A 13 2.75 6.27 5.32
C ILE A 13 1.74 6.98 4.41
N GLY A 14 0.46 6.55 4.42
CA GLY A 14 -0.57 7.14 3.57
C GLY A 14 -0.77 8.62 3.83
N HIS A 15 -0.80 9.04 5.09
CA HIS A 15 -0.86 10.45 5.48
C HIS A 15 0.35 11.25 4.96
N ALA A 16 1.56 10.72 5.16
CA ALA A 16 2.78 11.39 4.70
C ALA A 16 2.84 11.53 3.17
N LEU A 17 2.34 10.53 2.43
CA LEU A 17 2.21 10.60 0.97
C LEU A 17 1.17 11.63 0.55
N ALA A 18 0.01 11.69 1.22
CA ALA A 18 -1.05 12.66 0.92
C ALA A 18 -0.53 14.11 1.07
N MET A 19 0.13 14.39 2.18
CA MET A 19 0.76 15.71 2.40
C MET A 19 1.79 16.02 1.31
N HIS A 20 2.66 15.07 0.98
CA HIS A 20 3.68 15.29 -0.04
C HIS A 20 3.09 15.64 -1.40
N TYR A 21 2.14 14.84 -1.89
CA TYR A 21 1.56 15.08 -3.20
C TYR A 21 0.72 16.36 -3.23
N ALA A 22 -0.04 16.65 -2.17
CA ALA A 22 -0.82 17.89 -2.08
C ALA A 22 0.07 19.15 -2.05
N SER A 23 1.15 19.15 -1.25
CA SER A 23 2.10 20.26 -1.18
C SER A 23 2.88 20.50 -2.47
N ASN A 24 2.96 19.48 -3.34
CA ASN A 24 3.57 19.59 -4.68
C ASN A 24 2.53 19.85 -5.79
N GLY A 25 1.36 20.37 -5.44
CA GLY A 25 0.35 20.83 -6.42
C GLY A 25 -0.41 19.71 -7.12
N CYS A 26 -0.35 18.46 -6.64
CA CYS A 26 -1.19 17.38 -7.17
C CYS A 26 -2.63 17.53 -6.68
N LYS A 27 -3.60 17.03 -7.46
CA LYS A 27 -4.96 16.79 -6.99
C LYS A 27 -4.99 15.44 -6.29
N VAL A 28 -5.36 15.40 -5.02
CA VAL A 28 -5.24 14.22 -4.19
C VAL A 28 -6.59 13.84 -3.60
N ALA A 29 -7.08 12.64 -3.89
CA ALA A 29 -8.20 12.07 -3.17
C ALA A 29 -7.68 11.08 -2.11
N VAL A 30 -8.12 11.26 -0.87
CA VAL A 30 -7.72 10.44 0.26
C VAL A 30 -8.90 9.64 0.80
N ALA A 31 -8.66 8.38 1.19
CA ALA A 31 -9.69 7.57 1.80
C ALA A 31 -9.18 6.79 3.01
N ALA A 32 -10.03 6.65 4.01
CA ALA A 32 -9.86 5.80 5.19
C ALA A 32 -11.19 5.70 5.95
N ARG A 33 -11.21 4.93 7.05
CA ARG A 33 -12.39 4.79 7.92
C ARG A 33 -12.56 5.95 8.91
N ARG A 34 -11.45 6.62 9.30
CA ARG A 34 -11.44 7.71 10.29
C ARG A 34 -11.65 9.03 9.60
N GLU A 35 -12.90 9.49 9.52
CA GLU A 35 -13.29 10.70 8.80
C GLU A 35 -12.60 11.94 9.37
N GLU A 36 -12.55 12.09 10.69
CA GLU A 36 -11.94 13.24 11.37
C GLU A 36 -10.49 13.51 10.94
N ARG A 37 -9.74 12.43 10.62
CA ARG A 37 -8.37 12.54 10.13
C ARG A 37 -8.28 12.97 8.67
N LEU A 38 -9.28 12.60 7.88
CA LEU A 38 -9.37 13.01 6.47
C LEU A 38 -9.80 14.46 6.35
N VAL A 39 -10.72 14.92 7.20
CA VAL A 39 -11.12 16.32 7.33
C VAL A 39 -9.91 17.20 7.64
N GLN A 40 -9.09 16.82 8.63
CA GLN A 40 -7.85 17.52 8.97
C GLN A 40 -6.91 17.67 7.76
N LEU A 41 -6.74 16.60 6.98
CA LEU A 41 -5.93 16.66 5.74
C LEU A 41 -6.55 17.64 4.71
N LYS A 42 -7.88 17.63 4.56
CA LYS A 42 -8.59 18.53 3.67
C LYS A 42 -8.45 19.99 4.10
N GLU A 43 -8.52 20.27 5.40
CA GLU A 43 -8.34 21.62 5.94
C GLU A 43 -6.92 22.16 5.72
N MET A 44 -5.90 21.29 5.81
CA MET A 44 -4.51 21.68 5.52
C MET A 44 -4.26 22.00 4.05
N TYR A 45 -4.98 21.35 3.11
CA TYR A 45 -4.83 21.52 1.67
C TYR A 45 -6.18 21.63 0.97
N PRO A 46 -6.98 22.68 1.23
CA PRO A 46 -8.38 22.79 0.81
C PRO A 46 -8.57 22.78 -0.71
N GLN A 47 -7.58 23.22 -1.47
CA GLN A 47 -7.64 23.26 -2.93
C GLN A 47 -7.16 21.96 -3.60
N ASN A 48 -6.35 21.16 -2.87
CA ASN A 48 -5.68 20.02 -3.43
C ASN A 48 -6.28 18.68 -2.98
N ILE A 49 -6.87 18.61 -1.76
CA ILE A 49 -7.37 17.37 -1.20
C ILE A 49 -8.89 17.29 -1.26
N THR A 50 -9.39 16.17 -1.74
CA THR A 50 -10.75 15.68 -1.54
C THR A 50 -10.69 14.38 -0.72
N TYR A 51 -11.79 14.01 -0.05
CA TYR A 51 -11.78 12.77 0.74
C TYR A 51 -13.06 11.95 0.57
N GLY A 52 -12.96 10.65 0.88
CA GLY A 52 -14.08 9.73 1.01
C GLY A 52 -13.88 8.80 2.20
N VAL A 53 -14.95 8.50 2.91
CA VAL A 53 -14.91 7.51 4.00
C VAL A 53 -15.10 6.13 3.39
N ILE A 54 -14.04 5.30 3.42
CA ILE A 54 -14.07 3.96 2.84
C ILE A 54 -13.54 2.94 3.85
N ASP A 55 -14.38 1.95 4.20
CA ASP A 55 -13.89 0.70 4.76
C ASP A 55 -13.61 -0.26 3.61
N VAL A 56 -12.34 -0.55 3.38
CA VAL A 56 -11.92 -1.42 2.28
C VAL A 56 -12.51 -2.84 2.37
N THR A 57 -12.97 -3.27 3.55
CA THR A 57 -13.57 -4.59 3.77
C THR A 57 -15.07 -4.63 3.51
N ALA A 58 -15.71 -3.49 3.31
CA ALA A 58 -17.13 -3.40 3.02
C ALA A 58 -17.44 -3.90 1.60
N ALA A 59 -18.62 -4.45 1.42
CA ALA A 59 -19.06 -5.01 0.12
C ALA A 59 -19.17 -3.95 -0.98
N ASP A 60 -19.47 -2.71 -0.61
CA ASP A 60 -19.61 -1.55 -1.50
C ASP A 60 -18.30 -0.75 -1.67
N ALA A 61 -17.20 -1.19 -1.07
CA ALA A 61 -15.89 -0.51 -1.20
C ALA A 61 -15.44 -0.31 -2.67
N PRO A 62 -15.70 -1.25 -3.62
CA PRO A 62 -15.40 -1.02 -5.03
C PRO A 62 -16.17 0.16 -5.64
N GLN A 63 -17.46 0.30 -5.30
CA GLN A 63 -18.31 1.40 -5.76
C GLN A 63 -17.87 2.72 -5.15
N GLN A 64 -17.58 2.75 -3.83
CA GLN A 64 -17.05 3.92 -3.14
C GLN A 64 -15.70 4.36 -3.73
N PHE A 65 -14.83 3.43 -4.12
CA PHE A 65 -13.59 3.75 -4.82
C PHE A 65 -13.86 4.40 -6.17
N ASN A 66 -14.79 3.90 -6.98
CA ASN A 66 -15.14 4.50 -8.26
C ASN A 66 -15.69 5.92 -8.09
N SER A 67 -16.59 6.14 -7.12
CA SER A 67 -17.07 7.49 -6.77
C SER A 67 -15.94 8.42 -6.34
N LEU A 68 -14.94 7.90 -5.61
CA LEU A 68 -13.76 8.69 -5.23
C LEU A 68 -12.89 9.07 -6.45
N VAL A 69 -12.78 8.18 -7.46
CA VAL A 69 -12.11 8.48 -8.74
C VAL A 69 -12.82 9.62 -9.45
N GLU A 70 -14.15 9.57 -9.54
CA GLU A 70 -14.98 10.61 -10.16
C GLU A 70 -14.83 11.95 -9.43
N LEU A 71 -14.93 11.95 -8.11
CA LEU A 71 -14.73 13.14 -7.26
C LEU A 71 -13.35 13.78 -7.49
N ASN A 72 -12.33 12.96 -7.73
CA ASN A 72 -10.98 13.43 -8.05
C ASN A 72 -10.80 13.81 -9.53
N THR A 73 -11.86 13.74 -10.35
CA THR A 73 -11.82 13.94 -11.81
C THR A 73 -10.84 12.99 -12.51
N GLY A 74 -10.72 11.77 -11.99
CA GLY A 74 -9.87 10.72 -12.50
C GLY A 74 -8.66 10.39 -11.62
N ALA A 75 -7.81 9.47 -12.09
CA ALA A 75 -6.59 9.03 -11.42
C ALA A 75 -5.44 8.83 -12.39
N ASP A 76 -4.22 9.14 -11.95
CA ASP A 76 -2.96 8.84 -12.65
C ASP A 76 -2.08 7.94 -11.76
N LEU A 77 -2.23 8.06 -10.44
CA LEU A 77 -1.56 7.24 -9.43
C LEU A 77 -2.57 6.78 -8.38
N VAL A 78 -2.65 5.49 -8.14
CA VAL A 78 -3.42 4.90 -7.04
C VAL A 78 -2.46 4.22 -6.06
N VAL A 79 -2.50 4.61 -4.79
CA VAL A 79 -1.65 4.06 -3.74
C VAL A 79 -2.50 3.35 -2.69
N TYR A 80 -2.34 2.05 -2.56
CA TYR A 80 -2.96 1.25 -1.51
C TYR A 80 -2.05 1.17 -0.28
N CYS A 81 -2.39 1.92 0.76
CA CYS A 81 -1.66 1.97 2.04
C CYS A 81 -2.41 1.26 3.18
N SER A 82 -3.68 0.88 2.97
CA SER A 82 -4.43 0.16 4.01
C SER A 82 -3.77 -1.18 4.33
N GLY A 83 -3.73 -1.52 5.60
CA GLY A 83 -3.16 -2.77 6.06
C GLY A 83 -3.48 -3.04 7.52
N ALA A 84 -3.60 -4.30 7.85
CA ALA A 84 -3.72 -4.80 9.20
C ALA A 84 -2.64 -5.85 9.46
N GLY A 85 -2.20 -5.96 10.70
CA GLY A 85 -1.25 -6.98 11.10
C GLY A 85 -1.00 -6.89 12.59
N ASN A 86 -1.18 -8.00 13.27
CA ASN A 86 -0.89 -8.17 14.69
C ASN A 86 -0.07 -9.45 14.89
N ASN A 87 0.66 -9.48 15.99
CA ASN A 87 1.24 -10.74 16.43
C ASN A 87 0.11 -11.68 16.87
N SER A 88 0.15 -12.92 16.41
CA SER A 88 -0.83 -13.96 16.71
C SER A 88 -0.08 -15.22 17.19
N LYS A 89 0.57 -15.10 18.37
CA LYS A 89 1.38 -16.19 18.93
C LYS A 89 0.54 -17.45 19.20
N ASP A 90 -0.73 -17.24 19.59
CA ASP A 90 -1.67 -18.32 19.90
C ASP A 90 -2.59 -18.68 18.72
N LEU A 91 -2.26 -18.20 17.52
CA LEU A 91 -2.98 -18.45 16.26
C LEU A 91 -4.50 -18.21 16.38
N GLN A 92 -4.89 -17.04 16.89
CA GLN A 92 -6.29 -16.69 17.07
C GLN A 92 -6.98 -16.42 15.74
N LEU A 93 -8.03 -17.17 15.42
CA LEU A 93 -8.77 -17.07 14.15
C LEU A 93 -9.27 -15.64 13.87
N GLU A 94 -9.72 -14.92 14.90
CA GLU A 94 -10.20 -13.55 14.76
C GLU A 94 -9.08 -12.59 14.29
N VAL A 95 -7.88 -12.72 14.84
CA VAL A 95 -6.71 -11.88 14.49
C VAL A 95 -6.26 -12.19 13.06
N GLU A 96 -6.15 -13.47 12.71
CA GLU A 96 -5.79 -13.94 11.38
C GLU A 96 -6.84 -13.50 10.34
N GLY A 97 -8.14 -13.69 10.66
CA GLY A 97 -9.26 -13.30 9.81
C GLY A 97 -9.34 -11.80 9.55
N LYS A 98 -9.18 -10.96 10.58
CA LYS A 98 -9.12 -9.49 10.41
C LYS A 98 -7.95 -9.06 9.53
N THR A 99 -6.80 -9.70 9.70
CA THR A 99 -5.61 -9.43 8.87
C THR A 99 -5.88 -9.80 7.42
N ALA A 100 -6.47 -10.98 7.16
CA ALA A 100 -6.82 -11.43 5.82
C ALA A 100 -7.89 -10.53 5.17
N ALA A 101 -8.94 -10.16 5.91
CA ALA A 101 -10.01 -9.30 5.41
C ALA A 101 -9.45 -7.96 4.86
N VAL A 102 -8.60 -7.28 5.61
CA VAL A 102 -8.03 -5.99 5.15
C VAL A 102 -6.99 -6.18 4.05
N ASN A 103 -6.07 -7.15 4.23
CA ASN A 103 -4.90 -7.25 3.35
C ASN A 103 -5.16 -8.04 2.07
N VAL A 104 -6.20 -8.86 2.01
CA VAL A 104 -6.60 -9.64 0.82
C VAL A 104 -7.90 -9.08 0.26
N THR A 105 -9.03 -9.24 0.94
CA THR A 105 -10.32 -8.80 0.42
C THR A 105 -10.33 -7.28 0.19
N GLY A 106 -9.94 -6.50 1.19
CA GLY A 106 -9.88 -5.04 1.07
C GLY A 106 -8.88 -4.56 0.01
N PHE A 107 -7.78 -5.28 -0.16
CA PHE A 107 -6.83 -5.00 -1.23
C PHE A 107 -7.47 -5.26 -2.61
N LEU A 108 -8.16 -6.37 -2.81
CA LEU A 108 -8.84 -6.70 -4.06
C LEU A 108 -9.97 -5.70 -4.37
N ASN A 109 -10.76 -5.31 -3.37
CA ASN A 109 -11.85 -4.34 -3.50
C ASN A 109 -11.40 -2.98 -4.04
N ILE A 110 -10.13 -2.64 -3.91
CA ILE A 110 -9.56 -1.38 -4.41
C ILE A 110 -8.71 -1.59 -5.66
N VAL A 111 -7.82 -2.58 -5.65
CA VAL A 111 -6.83 -2.75 -6.73
C VAL A 111 -7.47 -3.25 -8.02
N VAL A 112 -8.49 -4.10 -7.93
CA VAL A 112 -9.22 -4.59 -9.13
C VAL A 112 -9.98 -3.46 -9.82
N PRO A 113 -10.81 -2.65 -9.14
CA PRO A 113 -11.41 -1.45 -9.75
C PRO A 113 -10.38 -0.47 -10.29
N ALA A 114 -9.27 -0.23 -9.58
CA ALA A 114 -8.21 0.65 -10.06
C ALA A 114 -7.56 0.15 -11.36
N PHE A 115 -7.30 -1.16 -11.45
CA PHE A 115 -6.81 -1.78 -12.68
C PHE A 115 -7.81 -1.62 -13.83
N ASN A 116 -9.08 -1.96 -13.60
CA ASN A 116 -10.13 -1.86 -14.60
C ASN A 116 -10.38 -0.41 -15.05
N TYR A 117 -10.33 0.55 -14.11
CA TYR A 117 -10.38 1.97 -14.45
C TYR A 117 -9.25 2.35 -15.42
N PHE A 118 -8.01 1.96 -15.15
CA PHE A 118 -6.90 2.27 -16.05
C PHE A 118 -6.95 1.53 -17.39
N VAL A 119 -7.46 0.32 -17.42
CA VAL A 119 -7.68 -0.43 -18.68
C VAL A 119 -8.72 0.27 -19.57
N ASN A 120 -9.79 0.79 -18.97
CA ASN A 120 -10.90 1.39 -19.68
C ASN A 120 -10.80 2.92 -19.78
N ARG A 121 -9.71 3.51 -19.32
CA ARG A 121 -9.53 4.96 -19.29
C ARG A 121 -9.48 5.55 -20.69
N THR A 122 -10.43 6.41 -21.01
CA THR A 122 -10.54 7.10 -22.30
C THR A 122 -9.99 8.54 -22.25
N GLU A 123 -9.97 9.14 -21.06
CA GLU A 123 -9.45 10.50 -20.91
C GLU A 123 -7.93 10.56 -21.11
N LYS A 124 -7.49 11.56 -21.86
CA LYS A 124 -6.06 11.82 -22.08
C LYS A 124 -5.40 12.32 -20.80
N SER A 125 -4.24 11.78 -20.49
CA SER A 125 -3.35 12.28 -19.43
C SER A 125 -1.90 12.20 -19.89
N GLU A 126 -1.11 13.19 -19.54
CA GLU A 126 0.34 13.20 -19.73
C GLU A 126 1.06 12.16 -18.80
N TYR A 127 0.34 11.70 -17.75
CA TYR A 127 0.87 10.76 -16.78
C TYR A 127 0.48 9.32 -17.14
N LYS A 128 1.47 8.46 -17.25
CA LYS A 128 1.27 7.02 -17.40
C LYS A 128 0.60 6.47 -16.14
N PRO A 129 -0.42 5.60 -16.26
CA PRO A 129 -1.09 4.95 -15.12
C PRO A 129 -0.11 4.24 -14.19
N HIS A 130 -0.34 4.36 -12.88
CA HIS A 130 0.52 3.72 -11.88
C HIS A 130 -0.28 3.23 -10.68
N ILE A 131 -0.13 1.97 -10.31
CA ILE A 131 -0.72 1.38 -9.10
C ILE A 131 0.41 0.99 -8.14
N VAL A 132 0.27 1.40 -6.88
CA VAL A 132 1.28 1.18 -5.83
C VAL A 132 0.64 0.47 -4.65
N THR A 133 1.31 -0.52 -4.08
CA THR A 133 0.92 -1.11 -2.78
C THR A 133 2.04 -0.98 -1.76
N ILE A 134 1.65 -0.71 -0.51
CA ILE A 134 2.56 -0.80 0.63
C ILE A 134 2.48 -2.23 1.20
N SER A 135 3.39 -3.07 0.71
CA SER A 135 3.61 -4.43 1.21
C SER A 135 4.53 -4.41 2.45
N SER A 136 5.45 -5.33 2.60
CA SER A 136 6.41 -5.40 3.72
C SER A 136 7.59 -6.31 3.37
N VAL A 137 8.73 -6.17 4.07
CA VAL A 137 9.79 -7.17 4.09
C VAL A 137 9.30 -8.52 4.64
N ALA A 138 8.23 -8.54 5.43
CA ALA A 138 7.55 -9.77 5.86
C ALA A 138 7.02 -10.62 4.70
N SER A 139 6.89 -10.05 3.48
CA SER A 139 6.47 -10.78 2.29
C SER A 139 7.51 -11.78 1.76
N PHE A 140 8.75 -11.73 2.24
CA PHE A 140 9.81 -12.60 1.74
C PHE A 140 9.83 -13.99 2.37
N ARG A 141 9.39 -14.10 3.64
CA ARG A 141 9.34 -15.36 4.39
C ARG A 141 8.11 -15.41 5.29
N GLY A 142 7.57 -16.61 5.52
CA GLY A 142 6.54 -16.83 6.52
C GLY A 142 7.09 -16.57 7.93
N LEU A 143 6.39 -15.77 8.72
CA LEU A 143 6.76 -15.40 10.09
C LEU A 143 5.83 -16.10 11.08
N GLY A 144 6.37 -16.95 11.95
CA GLY A 144 5.59 -17.71 12.93
C GLY A 144 4.84 -16.82 13.94
N VAL A 145 5.34 -15.63 14.21
CA VAL A 145 4.68 -14.66 15.11
C VAL A 145 3.51 -13.89 14.44
N SER A 146 3.42 -13.93 13.10
CA SER A 146 2.39 -13.20 12.34
C SER A 146 2.10 -13.92 11.02
N PRO A 147 1.49 -15.12 11.05
CA PRO A 147 1.32 -15.96 9.86
C PRO A 147 0.48 -15.28 8.78
N ALA A 148 -0.73 -14.82 9.09
CA ALA A 148 -1.59 -14.13 8.13
C ALA A 148 -0.94 -12.86 7.57
N TYR A 149 -0.24 -12.08 8.40
CA TYR A 149 0.41 -10.87 7.93
C TYR A 149 1.46 -11.16 6.87
N SER A 150 2.38 -12.08 7.13
CA SER A 150 3.43 -12.43 6.17
C SER A 150 2.87 -13.06 4.89
N ALA A 151 1.88 -13.95 5.03
CA ALA A 151 1.20 -14.58 3.90
C ALA A 151 0.46 -13.55 3.04
N THR A 152 -0.32 -12.65 3.66
CA THR A 152 -1.09 -11.64 2.92
C THR A 152 -0.19 -10.60 2.25
N LYS A 153 0.93 -10.22 2.85
CA LYS A 153 1.91 -9.32 2.21
C LYS A 153 2.63 -10.01 1.02
N ARG A 154 2.82 -11.31 1.09
CA ARG A 154 3.30 -12.10 -0.06
C ARG A 154 2.25 -12.15 -1.16
N PHE A 155 0.98 -12.40 -0.82
CA PHE A 155 -0.15 -12.34 -1.76
C PHE A 155 -0.16 -11.03 -2.55
N GLN A 156 -0.12 -9.86 -1.88
CA GLN A 156 -0.09 -8.55 -2.54
C GLN A 156 1.06 -8.42 -3.55
N SER A 157 2.25 -8.94 -3.20
CA SER A 157 3.42 -8.86 -4.07
C SER A 157 3.27 -9.72 -5.34
N ILE A 158 2.79 -10.96 -5.20
CA ILE A 158 2.54 -11.89 -6.31
C ILE A 158 1.38 -11.41 -7.18
N TYR A 159 0.32 -10.88 -6.56
CA TYR A 159 -0.82 -10.34 -7.29
C TYR A 159 -0.41 -9.16 -8.20
N PHE A 160 0.48 -8.29 -7.74
CA PHE A 160 1.00 -7.19 -8.56
C PHE A 160 1.86 -7.69 -9.72
N GLU A 161 2.62 -8.74 -9.52
CA GLU A 161 3.40 -9.39 -10.60
C GLU A 161 2.44 -9.95 -11.69
N ALA A 162 1.36 -10.62 -11.27
CA ALA A 162 0.34 -11.13 -12.18
C ALA A 162 -0.42 -10.01 -12.92
N LEU A 163 -0.75 -8.90 -12.24
CA LEU A 163 -1.38 -7.74 -12.88
C LEU A 163 -0.45 -7.05 -13.89
N ALA A 164 0.85 -6.99 -13.61
CA ALA A 164 1.84 -6.45 -14.56
C ALA A 164 1.90 -7.30 -15.84
N GLN A 165 1.87 -8.63 -15.70
CA GLN A 165 1.78 -9.54 -16.84
C GLN A 165 0.48 -9.34 -17.62
N MET A 166 -0.67 -9.28 -16.92
CA MET A 166 -1.98 -9.05 -17.55
C MET A 166 -2.04 -7.70 -18.28
N SER A 167 -1.48 -6.63 -17.69
CA SER A 167 -1.36 -5.31 -18.32
C SER A 167 -0.57 -5.39 -19.63
N SER A 168 0.53 -6.13 -19.64
CA SER A 168 1.33 -6.36 -20.84
C SER A 168 0.56 -7.12 -21.95
N ILE A 169 -0.14 -8.20 -21.57
CA ILE A 169 -0.98 -9.00 -22.48
C ILE A 169 -2.10 -8.11 -23.08
N LYS A 170 -2.74 -7.28 -22.28
CA LYS A 170 -3.78 -6.33 -22.73
C LYS A 170 -3.22 -5.14 -23.51
N ARG A 171 -1.90 -4.98 -23.62
CA ARG A 171 -1.21 -3.83 -24.23
C ARG A 171 -1.64 -2.48 -23.64
N VAL A 172 -1.98 -2.46 -22.33
CA VAL A 172 -2.28 -1.25 -21.57
C VAL A 172 -1.09 -0.94 -20.67
N PRO A 173 -0.38 0.18 -20.86
CA PRO A 173 0.89 0.45 -20.18
C PRO A 173 0.65 0.96 -18.74
N ILE A 174 0.28 0.08 -17.81
CA ILE A 174 0.16 0.40 -16.38
C ILE A 174 1.47 0.01 -15.67
N ASP A 175 2.01 0.91 -14.85
CA ASP A 175 3.13 0.59 -13.95
C ASP A 175 2.63 0.06 -12.60
N PHE A 176 3.38 -0.86 -12.02
CA PHE A 176 3.09 -1.45 -10.71
C PHE A 176 4.30 -1.31 -9.81
N THR A 177 4.11 -0.82 -8.57
CA THR A 177 5.17 -0.72 -7.58
C THR A 177 4.74 -1.39 -6.27
N ALA A 178 5.41 -2.47 -5.89
CA ALA A 178 5.30 -3.07 -4.57
C ALA A 178 6.39 -2.49 -3.66
N ILE A 179 6.01 -1.61 -2.73
CA ILE A 179 6.89 -1.06 -1.70
C ILE A 179 6.98 -2.06 -0.55
N LYS A 180 8.19 -2.43 -0.18
CA LYS A 180 8.47 -3.40 0.89
C LYS A 180 9.30 -2.75 1.99
N PRO A 181 8.68 -1.96 2.88
CA PRO A 181 9.39 -1.39 4.02
C PRO A 181 9.66 -2.45 5.09
N GLY A 182 10.72 -2.20 5.86
CA GLY A 182 10.89 -2.80 7.18
C GLY A 182 10.05 -2.07 8.23
N PHE A 183 10.46 -2.12 9.49
CA PHE A 183 9.77 -1.42 10.57
C PHE A 183 9.87 0.10 10.40
N ILE A 184 8.72 0.79 10.49
CA ILE A 184 8.62 2.26 10.44
C ILE A 184 7.87 2.70 11.69
N ALA A 185 8.38 3.70 12.40
CA ALA A 185 7.75 4.30 13.58
C ALA A 185 6.43 4.99 13.16
N THR A 186 5.33 4.29 13.31
CA THR A 186 3.95 4.70 13.02
C THR A 186 3.02 4.11 14.08
N ASP A 187 1.76 4.55 14.13
CA ASP A 187 0.73 3.97 15.02
C ASP A 187 0.53 2.45 14.82
N PHE A 188 0.96 1.93 13.69
CA PHE A 188 0.89 0.50 13.37
C PHE A 188 1.87 -0.34 14.20
N ILE A 189 3.01 0.23 14.63
CA ILE A 189 4.06 -0.47 15.36
C ILE A 189 4.07 -0.01 16.81
N LYS A 190 3.61 -0.88 17.72
CA LYS A 190 3.49 -0.58 19.16
C LYS A 190 4.83 -0.60 19.91
N HIS A 191 5.85 -1.26 19.37
CA HIS A 191 7.14 -1.44 20.02
C HIS A 191 8.28 -0.99 19.09
N LYS A 192 9.38 -0.54 19.69
CA LYS A 192 10.60 -0.20 18.94
C LYS A 192 11.36 -1.48 18.63
N TYR A 193 11.48 -1.82 17.34
CA TYR A 193 12.24 -2.96 16.86
C TYR A 193 13.63 -2.52 16.38
N PHE A 194 14.52 -3.47 16.26
CA PHE A 194 15.83 -3.24 15.62
C PHE A 194 15.65 -2.74 14.17
N MET A 195 16.43 -1.78 13.74
CA MET A 195 16.34 -1.12 12.45
C MET A 195 15.01 -0.38 12.17
N THR A 196 14.25 0.03 13.19
CA THR A 196 13.06 0.87 12.99
C THR A 196 13.46 2.21 12.37
N MET A 197 12.82 2.55 11.25
CA MET A 197 13.01 3.82 10.56
C MET A 197 12.04 4.89 11.08
N GLN A 198 12.48 6.13 11.12
CA GLN A 198 11.57 7.27 11.32
C GLN A 198 10.69 7.49 10.10
N LEU A 199 9.43 7.86 10.32
CA LEU A 199 8.45 8.01 9.23
C LEU A 199 8.89 9.01 8.14
N PRO A 200 9.42 10.23 8.45
CA PRO A 200 9.84 11.16 7.40
C PRO A 200 10.95 10.60 6.50
N TYR A 201 11.91 9.89 7.08
CA TYR A 201 12.97 9.22 6.32
C TYR A 201 12.43 8.12 5.40
N ALA A 202 11.54 7.27 5.92
CA ALA A 202 10.93 6.20 5.15
C ALA A 202 10.04 6.76 4.03
N ALA A 203 9.21 7.77 4.32
CA ALA A 203 8.33 8.42 3.34
C ALA A 203 9.12 9.00 2.17
N LYS A 204 10.22 9.73 2.42
CA LYS A 204 11.10 10.27 1.37
C LYS A 204 11.62 9.17 0.43
N ARG A 205 11.99 8.00 0.96
CA ARG A 205 12.47 6.86 0.16
C ARG A 205 11.35 6.16 -0.60
N ILE A 206 10.18 6.05 0.01
CA ILE A 206 8.97 5.50 -0.62
C ILE A 206 8.58 6.37 -1.81
N ILE A 207 8.46 7.68 -1.61
CA ILE A 207 8.17 8.64 -2.68
C ILE A 207 9.16 8.49 -3.82
N ARG A 208 10.47 8.49 -3.52
CA ARG A 208 11.51 8.31 -4.54
C ARG A 208 11.38 6.98 -5.29
N ALA A 209 10.92 5.90 -4.66
CA ALA A 209 10.69 4.62 -5.31
C ALA A 209 9.47 4.66 -6.23
N ILE A 210 8.38 5.33 -5.80
CA ILE A 210 7.17 5.56 -6.60
C ILE A 210 7.50 6.39 -7.82
N GLU A 211 8.16 7.54 -7.65
CA GLU A 211 8.50 8.43 -8.78
C GLU A 211 9.48 7.77 -9.78
N LYS A 212 10.35 6.89 -9.31
CA LYS A 212 11.21 6.06 -10.17
C LYS A 212 10.52 4.82 -10.75
N ARG A 213 9.23 4.62 -10.48
CA ARG A 213 8.41 3.51 -10.99
C ARG A 213 9.05 2.13 -10.80
N LYS A 214 9.63 1.89 -9.63
CA LYS A 214 10.31 0.62 -9.33
C LYS A 214 9.30 -0.50 -9.14
N ASN A 215 9.39 -1.59 -9.89
CA ASN A 215 8.48 -2.74 -9.75
C ASN A 215 8.45 -3.29 -8.32
N ASN A 216 9.63 -3.44 -7.70
CA ASN A 216 9.80 -3.86 -6.32
C ASN A 216 10.79 -2.95 -5.60
N ALA A 217 10.44 -2.43 -4.43
CA ALA A 217 11.29 -1.52 -3.68
C ALA A 217 11.36 -1.88 -2.19
N VAL A 218 12.43 -2.56 -1.80
CA VAL A 218 12.79 -2.70 -0.38
C VAL A 218 13.29 -1.33 0.10
N ILE A 219 12.66 -0.80 1.15
CA ILE A 219 12.98 0.51 1.69
C ILE A 219 14.07 0.37 2.75
N ASP A 220 15.13 1.18 2.58
CA ASP A 220 16.38 1.16 3.33
C ASP A 220 17.34 0.03 2.88
N TRP A 221 18.63 0.39 2.83
CA TRP A 221 19.70 -0.51 2.39
C TRP A 221 19.95 -1.67 3.38
N ARG A 222 19.78 -1.41 4.69
CA ARG A 222 19.92 -2.42 5.75
C ARG A 222 18.95 -3.56 5.55
N TRP A 223 17.69 -3.23 5.24
CA TRP A 223 16.65 -4.21 4.95
C TRP A 223 16.90 -4.96 3.62
N LYS A 224 17.55 -4.32 2.64
CA LYS A 224 17.96 -5.04 1.42
C LYS A 224 18.96 -6.15 1.73
N ILE A 225 19.96 -5.85 2.55
CA ILE A 225 20.95 -6.83 2.99
C ILE A 225 20.26 -7.92 3.82
N ALA A 226 19.44 -7.56 4.80
CA ALA A 226 18.72 -8.52 5.62
C ALA A 226 17.86 -9.47 4.76
N VAL A 227 17.09 -8.94 3.80
CA VAL A 227 16.28 -9.76 2.89
C VAL A 227 17.15 -10.67 2.02
N ALA A 228 18.27 -10.19 1.49
CA ALA A 228 19.19 -11.01 0.70
C ALA A 228 19.72 -12.19 1.53
N LEU A 229 20.13 -11.93 2.77
CA LEU A 229 20.58 -12.99 3.69
C LEU A 229 19.45 -13.96 4.04
N LEU A 230 18.24 -13.48 4.28
CA LEU A 230 17.07 -14.33 4.56
C LEU A 230 16.75 -15.30 3.42
N HIS A 231 17.00 -14.91 2.16
CA HIS A 231 16.80 -15.79 1.02
C HIS A 231 17.78 -16.98 0.99
N LEU A 232 18.98 -16.80 1.53
CA LEU A 232 20.02 -17.85 1.57
C LEU A 232 19.76 -18.92 2.64
N ILE A 233 18.87 -18.64 3.61
CA ILE A 233 18.58 -19.58 4.70
C ILE A 233 17.71 -20.72 4.15
N PRO A 234 18.16 -21.99 4.21
CA PRO A 234 17.34 -23.15 3.85
C PRO A 234 16.06 -23.23 4.69
N THR A 235 14.98 -23.74 4.10
CA THR A 235 13.67 -23.85 4.79
C THR A 235 13.75 -24.72 6.05
N SER A 236 14.59 -25.76 6.07
CA SER A 236 14.82 -26.61 7.23
C SER A 236 15.42 -25.86 8.42
N ILE A 237 16.31 -24.89 8.15
CA ILE A 237 16.89 -24.01 9.17
C ILE A 237 15.89 -22.97 9.59
N TRP A 238 15.21 -22.32 8.60
CA TRP A 238 14.21 -21.28 8.86
C TRP A 238 13.13 -21.71 9.87
N ARG A 239 12.63 -22.95 9.75
CA ARG A 239 11.62 -23.52 10.65
C ARG A 239 12.04 -23.59 12.12
N LYS A 240 13.33 -23.53 12.41
CA LYS A 240 13.90 -23.62 13.76
C LYS A 240 14.25 -22.24 14.34
N ILE A 241 14.24 -21.18 13.54
CA ILE A 241 14.57 -19.82 13.98
C ILE A 241 13.35 -19.26 14.73
N ARG A 242 13.60 -18.83 15.95
CA ARG A 242 12.59 -18.13 16.78
C ARG A 242 12.74 -16.62 16.54
N ILE A 243 11.78 -16.06 15.84
CA ILE A 243 11.70 -14.61 15.55
C ILE A 243 10.48 -14.05 16.26
#